data_85af7ec31c4ff7627563a90b83248a3b
#
_entry.id   85af7ec31c4ff7627563a90b83248a3b
#
_cell.length_a   1.000
_cell.length_b   1.000
_cell.length_c   1.000
_cell.angle_alpha   90.00
_cell.angle_beta   90.00
_cell.angle_gamma   90.00
#
_symmetry.space_group_name_H-M   'P 1'
#
loop_
_entity.id
_entity.type
_entity.pdbx_description
1 polymer ?
#
loop_
_entity_poly.entity_id
_entity_poly.type
_entity_poly.pdbx_seq_one_letter_code
_entity_poly.pdbx_strand_id
1 'polypeptide(L)'
;MKRKLLFSLISVLVILAVLPGFKKDSRKQFKNYVVLVSLDAFRWDYSTLYNTPNLDKIAREGVKADKLIASFPTNTFPNHYSIATGLYPDHHGLINNSFNAPDLGLSYRMGDRSAVENPDFYGGEPIWVTAEKQGVKAASFFWVGSEAPVGGIHPTYWKKYDESVTYHERIDSVIKWLGYPTSKRPELVTLYFDEPDAVSNDFGPVSPETGKVVESLDSLMGVLISKLATLPDANRINLIIVSDHGMASVSDKKYISIKSLVPDRLVESITGSNPVYMIDPAEGKTDSVLLLLNRSEGLKAWKKSAVPERWKFGTHPRIPEIVVVADSSWSIGTRPDGSSIRGGAHGFDNYNPEMFSIFYASGPSFKKNYKVKELYNVDIYNLICRLLKIRPAENDGNPRHIRKMLR
;
A
#
# COMPACT_ATOMS: atom_id res chain seq x y z
N MET A 1 -95.81 -29.46 12.16
CA MET A 1 -94.71 -29.17 11.22
C MET A 1 -93.50 -28.62 12.05
N LYS A 2 -92.53 -29.45 12.43
CA LYS A 2 -91.40 -29.02 13.19
C LYS A 2 -90.14 -29.37 12.41
N ARG A 3 -89.43 -28.39 11.90
CA ARG A 3 -88.11 -28.52 11.21
C ARG A 3 -87.05 -28.68 12.28
N LYS A 4 -86.31 -29.80 12.27
CA LYS A 4 -85.09 -30.05 13.05
C LYS A 4 -83.91 -29.43 12.33
N LEU A 5 -83.21 -28.51 13.01
CA LEU A 5 -81.87 -28.03 12.58
C LEU A 5 -80.82 -29.05 13.06
N LEU A 6 -80.05 -29.53 12.12
CA LEU A 6 -78.86 -30.37 12.35
C LEU A 6 -77.65 -29.46 12.42
N PHE A 7 -77.01 -29.36 13.61
CA PHE A 7 -75.68 -28.70 13.77
C PHE A 7 -74.60 -29.69 13.47
N SER A 8 -73.86 -29.45 12.40
CA SER A 8 -72.64 -30.21 12.04
C SER A 8 -71.45 -29.58 12.73
N LEU A 9 -70.83 -30.28 13.69
CA LEU A 9 -69.57 -29.93 14.29
C LEU A 9 -68.43 -30.29 13.32
N ILE A 10 -67.74 -29.28 12.74
CA ILE A 10 -66.52 -29.48 12.00
C ILE A 10 -65.35 -29.38 13.01
N SER A 11 -64.76 -30.52 13.35
CA SER A 11 -63.51 -30.57 14.11
C SER A 11 -62.34 -30.18 13.24
N VAL A 12 -61.78 -29.01 13.43
CA VAL A 12 -60.54 -28.59 12.79
C VAL A 12 -59.35 -29.25 13.51
N LEU A 13 -58.78 -30.24 12.91
CA LEU A 13 -57.52 -30.84 13.36
C LEU A 13 -56.35 -29.92 12.98
N VAL A 14 -55.78 -29.19 13.94
CA VAL A 14 -54.55 -28.39 13.75
C VAL A 14 -53.36 -29.38 13.85
N ILE A 15 -52.84 -29.76 12.68
CA ILE A 15 -51.58 -30.47 12.57
C ILE A 15 -50.45 -29.45 12.82
N LEU A 16 -49.88 -29.42 14.01
CA LEU A 16 -48.59 -28.74 14.27
C LEU A 16 -47.50 -29.49 13.53
N ALA A 17 -47.13 -29.04 12.33
CA ALA A 17 -45.93 -29.48 11.66
C ALA A 17 -44.73 -28.96 12.46
N VAL A 18 -44.13 -29.84 13.27
CA VAL A 18 -42.81 -29.62 13.89
C VAL A 18 -41.79 -29.65 12.74
N LEU A 19 -41.47 -28.47 12.17
CA LEU A 19 -40.33 -28.31 11.27
C LEU A 19 -39.09 -28.70 12.07
N PRO A 20 -38.28 -29.66 11.61
CA PRO A 20 -36.99 -29.93 12.20
C PRO A 20 -36.18 -28.65 12.15
N GLY A 21 -35.90 -28.06 13.29
CA GLY A 21 -35.04 -26.88 13.38
C GLY A 21 -33.72 -27.23 12.66
N PHE A 22 -33.46 -26.55 11.56
CA PHE A 22 -32.14 -26.57 10.94
C PHE A 22 -31.16 -26.12 12.02
N LYS A 23 -30.52 -27.05 12.70
CA LYS A 23 -29.32 -26.78 13.48
C LYS A 23 -28.35 -26.20 12.49
N LYS A 24 -28.19 -24.87 12.56
CA LYS A 24 -27.12 -24.14 11.89
C LYS A 24 -25.83 -24.83 12.37
N ASP A 25 -25.29 -25.70 11.49
CA ASP A 25 -24.06 -26.44 11.76
C ASP A 25 -22.99 -25.39 12.04
N SER A 26 -22.79 -25.08 13.31
CA SER A 26 -21.74 -24.18 13.75
C SER A 26 -20.41 -24.92 13.65
N ARG A 27 -20.05 -25.34 12.44
CA ARG A 27 -18.65 -25.59 12.14
C ARG A 27 -17.94 -24.33 12.53
N LYS A 28 -17.19 -24.37 13.63
CA LYS A 28 -16.30 -23.29 14.04
C LYS A 28 -15.46 -22.94 12.81
N GLN A 29 -15.89 -21.94 12.09
CA GLN A 29 -15.17 -21.49 10.90
C GLN A 29 -13.85 -20.96 11.44
N PHE A 30 -12.80 -21.76 11.27
CA PHE A 30 -11.50 -21.40 11.79
C PHE A 30 -11.05 -20.09 11.13
N LYS A 31 -10.79 -19.09 11.97
CA LYS A 31 -10.33 -17.77 11.53
C LYS A 31 -8.90 -17.85 11.02
N ASN A 32 -8.63 -17.27 9.90
CA ASN A 32 -7.26 -17.00 9.44
C ASN A 32 -6.77 -15.71 10.05
N TYR A 33 -5.48 -15.62 10.24
CA TYR A 33 -4.79 -14.38 10.61
C TYR A 33 -3.92 -13.92 9.44
N VAL A 34 -3.83 -12.63 9.23
CA VAL A 34 -2.99 -12.02 8.20
C VAL A 34 -2.06 -11.01 8.85
N VAL A 35 -0.78 -11.19 8.64
CA VAL A 35 0.27 -10.22 8.99
C VAL A 35 0.83 -9.69 7.68
N LEU A 36 0.58 -8.41 7.42
CA LEU A 36 1.13 -7.68 6.27
C LEU A 36 2.30 -6.83 6.75
N VAL A 37 3.48 -7.06 6.22
CA VAL A 37 4.70 -6.32 6.51
C VAL A 37 5.13 -5.54 5.30
N SER A 38 5.50 -4.27 5.47
CA SER A 38 6.16 -3.48 4.45
C SER A 38 7.59 -3.15 4.88
N LEU A 39 8.53 -3.33 3.94
CA LEU A 39 9.92 -2.88 4.01
C LEU A 39 10.07 -1.77 2.97
N ASP A 40 10.20 -0.51 3.41
CA ASP A 40 10.19 0.66 2.51
C ASP A 40 11.35 0.61 1.51
N ALA A 41 11.06 0.86 0.24
CA ALA A 41 12.00 0.85 -0.87
C ALA A 41 12.80 -0.47 -1.05
N PHE A 42 12.30 -1.61 -0.56
CA PHE A 42 12.98 -2.88 -0.77
C PHE A 42 12.84 -3.33 -2.23
N ARG A 43 13.86 -3.05 -3.04
CA ARG A 43 13.89 -3.31 -4.49
C ARG A 43 13.85 -4.80 -4.80
N TRP A 44 13.15 -5.18 -5.87
CA TRP A 44 12.87 -6.57 -6.27
C TRP A 44 14.10 -7.47 -6.40
N ASP A 45 15.25 -6.90 -6.75
CA ASP A 45 16.50 -7.64 -7.00
C ASP A 45 17.44 -7.70 -5.78
N TYR A 46 17.14 -7.03 -4.66
CA TYR A 46 17.99 -7.04 -3.47
C TYR A 46 18.25 -8.45 -2.93
N SER A 47 17.27 -9.36 -3.02
CA SER A 47 17.48 -10.75 -2.64
C SER A 47 18.37 -11.55 -3.60
N THR A 48 18.77 -10.97 -4.72
CA THR A 48 19.79 -11.53 -5.63
C THR A 48 21.16 -10.89 -5.42
N LEU A 49 21.16 -9.62 -5.02
CA LEU A 49 22.39 -8.84 -4.79
C LEU A 49 23.01 -9.10 -3.41
N TYR A 50 22.18 -9.38 -2.42
CA TYR A 50 22.58 -9.49 -1.02
C TYR A 50 22.11 -10.81 -0.41
N ASN A 51 22.69 -11.20 0.74
CA ASN A 51 22.38 -12.46 1.40
C ASN A 51 21.07 -12.35 2.22
N THR A 52 19.99 -12.98 1.73
CA THR A 52 18.67 -12.92 2.35
C THR A 52 18.07 -14.32 2.59
N PRO A 53 18.69 -15.15 3.44
CA PRO A 53 18.30 -16.56 3.62
C PRO A 53 16.89 -16.75 4.18
N ASN A 54 16.37 -15.80 4.98
CA ASN A 54 15.04 -15.88 5.54
C ASN A 54 13.96 -15.58 4.50
N LEU A 55 14.14 -14.56 3.64
CA LEU A 55 13.26 -14.30 2.49
C LEU A 55 13.29 -15.46 1.49
N ASP A 56 14.45 -16.05 1.25
CA ASP A 56 14.59 -17.25 0.42
C ASP A 56 13.83 -18.44 1.01
N LYS A 57 13.86 -18.60 2.32
CA LYS A 57 13.05 -19.62 3.01
C LYS A 57 11.56 -19.37 2.81
N ILE A 58 11.09 -18.13 2.96
CA ILE A 58 9.69 -17.77 2.70
C ILE A 58 9.31 -18.12 1.26
N ALA A 59 10.16 -17.80 0.28
CA ALA A 59 9.91 -18.13 -1.13
C ALA A 59 9.77 -19.64 -1.36
N ARG A 60 10.64 -20.45 -0.76
CA ARG A 60 10.56 -21.93 -0.85
C ARG A 60 9.34 -22.52 -0.17
N GLU A 61 8.95 -21.98 0.97
CA GLU A 61 7.80 -22.46 1.76
C GLU A 61 6.46 -21.86 1.32
N GLY A 62 6.49 -20.86 0.44
CA GLY A 62 5.33 -20.08 0.03
C GLY A 62 5.41 -19.57 -1.41
N VAL A 63 5.15 -18.29 -1.57
CA VAL A 63 5.05 -17.59 -2.85
C VAL A 63 6.03 -16.44 -2.91
N LYS A 64 6.68 -16.26 -4.06
CA LYS A 64 7.45 -15.06 -4.43
C LYS A 64 6.93 -14.52 -5.76
N ALA A 65 6.75 -13.21 -5.89
CA ALA A 65 6.63 -12.58 -7.21
C ALA A 65 8.02 -12.20 -7.75
N ASP A 66 8.20 -12.30 -9.07
CA ASP A 66 9.41 -11.79 -9.71
C ASP A 66 9.49 -10.26 -9.58
N LYS A 67 8.33 -9.60 -9.59
CA LYS A 67 8.19 -8.17 -9.33
C LYS A 67 6.80 -7.83 -8.80
N LEU A 68 6.74 -6.86 -7.90
CA LEU A 68 5.55 -6.13 -7.53
C LEU A 68 5.63 -4.73 -8.17
N ILE A 69 4.64 -4.37 -8.96
CA ILE A 69 4.58 -3.08 -9.65
C ILE A 69 3.86 -2.08 -8.76
N ALA A 70 4.55 -1.02 -8.42
CA ALA A 70 4.01 0.12 -7.69
C ALA A 70 3.02 0.93 -8.53
N SER A 71 2.17 1.71 -7.88
CA SER A 71 1.36 2.75 -8.51
C SER A 71 2.23 3.98 -8.82
N PHE A 72 1.86 4.75 -9.85
CA PHE A 72 2.53 6.02 -10.13
C PHE A 72 1.88 7.17 -9.34
N PRO A 73 2.69 8.13 -8.80
CA PRO A 73 4.14 8.12 -8.69
C PRO A 73 4.63 7.08 -7.67
N THR A 74 5.82 6.53 -7.90
CA THR A 74 6.39 5.47 -7.04
C THR A 74 6.98 6.04 -5.76
N ASN A 75 6.13 6.70 -4.97
CA ASN A 75 6.43 7.35 -3.70
C ASN A 75 5.76 6.64 -2.53
N THR A 76 6.32 6.75 -1.34
CA THR A 76 5.97 6.01 -0.12
C THR A 76 4.49 6.11 0.24
N PHE A 77 3.98 7.33 0.45
CA PHE A 77 2.62 7.52 0.96
C PHE A 77 1.54 7.06 -0.03
N PRO A 78 1.59 7.47 -1.32
CA PRO A 78 0.66 6.96 -2.31
C PRO A 78 0.63 5.43 -2.39
N ASN A 79 1.81 4.79 -2.38
CA ASN A 79 1.89 3.35 -2.59
C ASN A 79 1.48 2.52 -1.38
N HIS A 80 1.85 2.93 -0.17
CA HIS A 80 1.34 2.27 1.04
C HIS A 80 -0.18 2.38 1.13
N TYR A 81 -0.74 3.52 0.73
CA TYR A 81 -2.19 3.70 0.75
C TYR A 81 -2.89 2.95 -0.40
N SER A 82 -2.24 2.84 -1.57
CA SER A 82 -2.69 1.96 -2.65
C SER A 82 -2.74 0.48 -2.23
N ILE A 83 -1.72 -0.01 -1.50
CA ILE A 83 -1.72 -1.37 -0.93
C ILE A 83 -2.88 -1.54 0.05
N ALA A 84 -3.17 -0.53 0.86
CA ALA A 84 -4.22 -0.59 1.87
C ALA A 84 -5.64 -0.48 1.31
N THR A 85 -5.84 0.19 0.19
CA THR A 85 -7.17 0.44 -0.40
C THR A 85 -7.47 -0.37 -1.65
N GLY A 86 -6.43 -0.85 -2.33
CA GLY A 86 -6.56 -1.42 -3.66
C GLY A 86 -6.87 -0.39 -4.75
N LEU A 87 -6.74 0.91 -4.45
CA LEU A 87 -6.99 2.01 -5.38
C LEU A 87 -5.68 2.62 -5.88
N TYR A 88 -5.68 3.14 -7.10
CA TYR A 88 -4.60 3.99 -7.59
C TYR A 88 -4.64 5.38 -6.92
N PRO A 89 -3.53 6.12 -6.87
CA PRO A 89 -3.46 7.48 -6.32
C PRO A 89 -4.50 8.44 -6.91
N ASP A 90 -4.83 8.25 -8.18
CA ASP A 90 -5.88 8.99 -8.90
C ASP A 90 -7.29 8.77 -8.32
N HIS A 91 -7.53 7.66 -7.64
CA HIS A 91 -8.83 7.32 -7.05
C HIS A 91 -8.88 7.53 -5.54
N HIS A 92 -7.77 7.32 -4.83
CA HIS A 92 -7.76 7.56 -3.38
C HIS A 92 -7.30 8.96 -2.98
N GLY A 93 -6.79 9.78 -3.91
CA GLY A 93 -6.49 11.20 -3.70
C GLY A 93 -5.22 11.53 -2.92
N LEU A 94 -4.48 10.55 -2.44
CA LEU A 94 -3.15 10.75 -1.87
C LEU A 94 -2.13 10.68 -3.02
N ILE A 95 -2.03 11.77 -3.77
CA ILE A 95 -1.37 11.80 -5.07
C ILE A 95 0.16 11.88 -5.02
N ASN A 96 0.72 12.26 -3.87
CA ASN A 96 2.17 12.37 -3.63
C ASN A 96 2.44 12.41 -2.12
N ASN A 97 3.72 12.39 -1.71
CA ASN A 97 4.14 12.60 -0.32
C ASN A 97 3.87 14.06 0.15
N SER A 98 3.78 14.98 -0.79
CA SER A 98 3.42 16.40 -0.55
C SER A 98 2.69 16.97 -1.76
N PHE A 99 1.54 17.60 -1.53
CA PHE A 99 0.69 18.18 -2.57
C PHE A 99 -0.27 19.23 -2.00
N ASN A 100 -0.85 20.05 -2.86
CA ASN A 100 -1.96 20.91 -2.51
C ASN A 100 -3.28 20.20 -2.81
N ALA A 101 -4.27 20.35 -1.96
CA ALA A 101 -5.61 19.81 -2.10
C ALA A 101 -6.62 20.96 -2.24
N PRO A 102 -6.85 21.48 -3.45
CA PRO A 102 -7.75 22.61 -3.68
C PRO A 102 -9.20 22.30 -3.31
N ASP A 103 -9.59 21.04 -3.41
CA ASP A 103 -10.89 20.53 -2.97
C ASP A 103 -11.13 20.69 -1.46
N LEU A 104 -10.06 20.75 -0.66
CA LEU A 104 -10.12 20.95 0.79
C LEU A 104 -9.65 22.35 1.22
N GLY A 105 -9.05 23.13 0.34
CA GLY A 105 -8.38 24.39 0.69
C GLY A 105 -7.16 24.19 1.59
N LEU A 106 -6.54 23.00 1.57
CA LEU A 106 -5.45 22.56 2.44
C LEU A 106 -4.25 22.07 1.64
N SER A 107 -3.13 21.87 2.31
CA SER A 107 -1.95 21.20 1.76
C SER A 107 -1.61 19.96 2.57
N TYR A 108 -1.25 18.89 1.88
CA TYR A 108 -0.72 17.67 2.50
C TYR A 108 0.80 17.70 2.51
N ARG A 109 1.37 17.31 3.63
CA ARG A 109 2.82 17.08 3.81
C ARG A 109 2.99 15.88 4.72
N MET A 110 3.76 14.86 4.32
CA MET A 110 3.96 13.65 5.12
C MET A 110 4.59 13.94 6.50
N GLY A 111 5.36 15.03 6.65
CA GLY A 111 5.92 15.47 7.91
C GLY A 111 4.97 16.33 8.79
N ASP A 112 3.82 16.71 8.27
CA ASP A 112 2.81 17.47 9.01
C ASP A 112 1.80 16.51 9.66
N ARG A 113 1.88 16.38 10.97
CA ARG A 113 1.00 15.49 11.74
C ARG A 113 -0.48 15.84 11.59
N SER A 114 -0.80 17.13 11.50
CA SER A 114 -2.20 17.57 11.33
C SER A 114 -2.77 17.12 9.98
N ALA A 115 -1.97 17.10 8.92
CA ALA A 115 -2.37 16.60 7.62
C ALA A 115 -2.46 15.05 7.61
N VAL A 116 -1.48 14.36 8.20
CA VAL A 116 -1.43 12.89 8.26
C VAL A 116 -2.61 12.31 9.06
N GLU A 117 -3.06 12.99 10.11
CA GLU A 117 -4.16 12.56 10.96
C GLU A 117 -5.55 13.02 10.44
N ASN A 118 -5.60 13.87 9.41
CA ASN A 118 -6.86 14.36 8.85
C ASN A 118 -7.46 13.39 7.83
N PRO A 119 -8.63 12.76 8.13
CA PRO A 119 -9.26 11.76 7.26
C PRO A 119 -9.68 12.30 5.89
N ASP A 120 -9.87 13.60 5.72
CA ASP A 120 -10.37 14.21 4.48
C ASP A 120 -9.38 14.09 3.31
N PHE A 121 -8.10 13.85 3.61
CA PHE A 121 -7.11 13.59 2.58
C PHE A 121 -7.19 12.19 1.97
N TYR A 122 -7.83 11.24 2.66
CA TYR A 122 -7.76 9.80 2.38
C TYR A 122 -9.06 9.28 1.77
N GLY A 123 -9.12 9.18 0.45
CA GLY A 123 -10.24 8.58 -0.26
C GLY A 123 -10.24 7.05 -0.22
N GLY A 124 -11.38 6.46 -0.56
CA GLY A 124 -11.54 5.00 -0.54
C GLY A 124 -11.69 4.40 0.85
N GLU A 125 -11.62 3.09 0.93
CA GLU A 125 -11.80 2.33 2.17
C GLU A 125 -10.58 1.45 2.45
N PRO A 126 -9.70 1.83 3.39
CA PRO A 126 -8.52 1.03 3.68
C PRO A 126 -8.87 -0.28 4.37
N ILE A 127 -8.02 -1.28 4.21
CA ILE A 127 -8.26 -2.68 4.58
C ILE A 127 -8.64 -2.87 6.05
N TRP A 128 -8.11 -2.05 6.96
CA TRP A 128 -8.51 -2.08 8.37
C TRP A 128 -9.94 -1.59 8.57
N VAL A 129 -10.39 -0.59 7.82
CA VAL A 129 -11.78 -0.11 7.87
C VAL A 129 -12.73 -1.16 7.32
N THR A 130 -12.38 -1.77 6.17
CA THR A 130 -13.14 -2.89 5.57
C THR A 130 -13.25 -4.07 6.54
N ALA A 131 -12.17 -4.38 7.25
CA ALA A 131 -12.14 -5.45 8.25
C ALA A 131 -13.04 -5.13 9.45
N GLU A 132 -12.85 -3.96 10.08
CA GLU A 132 -13.61 -3.53 11.25
C GLU A 132 -15.13 -3.45 10.97
N LYS A 133 -15.53 -2.89 9.83
CA LYS A 133 -16.93 -2.86 9.38
C LYS A 133 -17.57 -4.24 9.29
N GLN A 134 -16.79 -5.28 9.06
CA GLN A 134 -17.25 -6.66 8.94
C GLN A 134 -16.96 -7.50 10.18
N GLY A 135 -16.62 -6.88 11.31
CA GLY A 135 -16.41 -7.54 12.61
C GLY A 135 -15.06 -8.26 12.72
N VAL A 136 -14.12 -7.97 11.83
CA VAL A 136 -12.75 -8.48 11.86
C VAL A 136 -11.86 -7.42 12.49
N LYS A 137 -11.28 -7.70 13.65
CA LYS A 137 -10.40 -6.76 14.35
C LYS A 137 -9.10 -6.56 13.58
N ALA A 138 -8.72 -5.31 13.42
CA ALA A 138 -7.47 -4.92 12.80
C ALA A 138 -6.50 -4.29 13.81
N ALA A 139 -5.21 -4.45 13.55
CA ALA A 139 -4.14 -3.74 14.22
C ALA A 139 -3.21 -3.10 13.19
N SER A 140 -2.70 -1.92 13.46
CA SER A 140 -1.74 -1.23 12.59
C SER A 140 -0.56 -0.68 13.39
N PHE A 141 0.64 -1.04 12.96
CA PHE A 141 1.87 -0.46 13.46
C PHE A 141 2.50 0.39 12.36
N PHE A 142 2.20 1.69 12.38
CA PHE A 142 2.77 2.73 11.52
C PHE A 142 2.38 2.67 10.03
N TRP A 143 1.33 1.99 9.64
CA TRP A 143 0.91 2.00 8.24
C TRP A 143 0.31 3.35 7.84
N VAL A 144 0.69 3.87 6.66
CA VAL A 144 0.18 5.15 6.12
C VAL A 144 -1.35 5.18 6.09
N GLY A 145 -1.93 6.23 6.65
CA GLY A 145 -3.37 6.45 6.75
C GLY A 145 -4.03 5.78 7.96
N SER A 146 -3.34 4.91 8.73
CA SER A 146 -3.95 4.24 9.89
C SER A 146 -4.10 5.16 11.12
N GLU A 147 -3.48 6.32 11.11
CA GLU A 147 -3.58 7.34 12.15
C GLU A 147 -4.77 8.28 11.93
N ALA A 148 -5.32 8.31 10.73
CA ALA A 148 -6.53 9.06 10.40
C ALA A 148 -7.77 8.15 10.57
N PRO A 149 -8.86 8.66 11.19
CA PRO A 149 -10.12 7.91 11.30
C PRO A 149 -10.88 7.91 9.98
N VAL A 150 -10.35 7.24 8.97
CA VAL A 150 -10.98 7.17 7.64
C VAL A 150 -12.39 6.57 7.76
N GLY A 151 -13.39 7.27 7.26
CA GLY A 151 -14.77 6.87 7.44
C GLY A 151 -15.22 6.81 8.91
N GLY A 152 -14.55 7.54 9.81
CA GLY A 152 -14.81 7.56 11.25
C GLY A 152 -14.26 6.34 12.01
N ILE A 153 -13.41 5.51 11.39
CA ILE A 153 -12.96 4.22 11.94
C ILE A 153 -11.44 4.14 11.99
N HIS A 154 -10.90 3.87 13.19
CA HIS A 154 -9.52 3.42 13.38
C HIS A 154 -9.42 1.89 13.42
N PRO A 155 -8.25 1.30 13.19
CA PRO A 155 -8.01 -0.07 13.62
C PRO A 155 -8.26 -0.24 15.13
N THR A 156 -8.72 -1.40 15.58
CA THR A 156 -8.92 -1.69 17.02
C THR A 156 -7.66 -1.42 17.85
N TYR A 157 -6.49 -1.71 17.29
CA TYR A 157 -5.18 -1.37 17.87
C TYR A 157 -4.36 -0.61 16.82
N TRP A 158 -3.77 0.50 17.20
CA TRP A 158 -2.88 1.25 16.31
C TRP A 158 -1.85 2.04 17.10
N LYS A 159 -0.81 2.46 16.40
CA LYS A 159 0.27 3.27 16.97
C LYS A 159 0.44 4.51 16.11
N LYS A 160 0.59 5.64 16.79
CA LYS A 160 1.02 6.88 16.19
C LYS A 160 2.51 6.75 15.83
N TYR A 161 2.90 7.22 14.65
CA TYR A 161 4.27 7.10 14.15
C TYR A 161 5.25 7.77 15.13
N ASP A 162 6.28 7.02 15.47
CA ASP A 162 7.38 7.43 16.34
C ASP A 162 8.64 6.67 15.90
N GLU A 163 9.58 7.41 15.30
CA GLU A 163 10.83 6.85 14.77
C GLU A 163 11.75 6.28 15.85
N SER A 164 11.58 6.71 17.11
CA SER A 164 12.37 6.21 18.23
C SER A 164 12.04 4.76 18.61
N VAL A 165 10.87 4.23 18.17
CA VAL A 165 10.46 2.84 18.44
C VAL A 165 11.25 1.88 17.55
N THR A 166 12.08 1.08 18.18
CA THR A 166 12.96 0.13 17.49
C THR A 166 12.18 -0.95 16.72
N TYR A 167 12.77 -1.51 15.69
CA TYR A 167 12.15 -2.58 14.89
C TYR A 167 11.79 -3.82 15.71
N HIS A 168 12.60 -4.16 16.72
CA HIS A 168 12.29 -5.26 17.62
C HIS A 168 11.04 -4.97 18.48
N GLU A 169 10.89 -3.74 18.99
CA GLU A 169 9.70 -3.34 19.75
C GLU A 169 8.44 -3.31 18.88
N ARG A 170 8.56 -2.95 17.59
CA ARG A 170 7.45 -3.06 16.63
C ARG A 170 7.01 -4.52 16.49
N ILE A 171 7.96 -5.44 16.31
CA ILE A 171 7.68 -6.90 16.26
C ILE A 171 7.06 -7.39 17.57
N ASP A 172 7.62 -7.04 18.72
CA ASP A 172 7.14 -7.47 20.03
C ASP A 172 5.69 -7.03 20.29
N SER A 173 5.34 -5.82 19.83
CA SER A 173 3.96 -5.32 19.88
C SER A 173 3.01 -6.16 19.03
N VAL A 174 3.42 -6.52 17.81
CA VAL A 174 2.64 -7.40 16.92
C VAL A 174 2.44 -8.78 17.54
N ILE A 175 3.49 -9.37 18.10
CA ILE A 175 3.42 -10.68 18.79
C ILE A 175 2.50 -10.60 20.01
N LYS A 176 2.59 -9.53 20.80
CA LYS A 176 1.71 -9.27 21.93
C LYS A 176 0.25 -9.21 21.50
N TRP A 177 -0.08 -8.49 20.43
CA TRP A 177 -1.45 -8.38 19.93
C TRP A 177 -1.99 -9.74 19.45
N LEU A 178 -1.18 -10.49 18.70
CA LEU A 178 -1.53 -11.83 18.22
C LEU A 178 -1.58 -12.88 19.35
N GLY A 179 -0.96 -12.61 20.48
CA GLY A 179 -1.03 -13.44 21.70
C GLY A 179 -2.28 -13.17 22.56
N TYR A 180 -3.10 -12.17 22.26
CA TYR A 180 -4.31 -11.89 23.04
C TYR A 180 -5.32 -13.05 22.97
N PRO A 181 -6.22 -13.18 23.97
CA PRO A 181 -7.36 -14.09 23.87
C PRO A 181 -8.15 -13.84 22.57
N THR A 182 -8.71 -14.89 21.98
CA THR A 182 -9.37 -14.85 20.65
C THR A 182 -10.43 -13.73 20.52
N SER A 183 -11.11 -13.37 21.63
CA SER A 183 -12.10 -12.29 21.63
C SER A 183 -11.50 -10.89 21.48
N LYS A 184 -10.21 -10.72 21.79
CA LYS A 184 -9.48 -9.44 21.69
C LYS A 184 -8.43 -9.43 20.58
N ARG A 185 -8.04 -10.61 20.08
CA ARG A 185 -6.97 -10.78 19.09
C ARG A 185 -7.35 -10.18 17.75
N PRO A 186 -6.49 -9.33 17.13
CA PRO A 186 -6.70 -8.88 15.77
C PRO A 186 -6.49 -10.04 14.79
N GLU A 187 -7.29 -10.08 13.72
CA GLU A 187 -7.18 -11.05 12.63
C GLU A 187 -6.34 -10.48 11.46
N LEU A 188 -6.26 -9.15 11.40
CA LEU A 188 -5.40 -8.40 10.49
C LEU A 188 -4.39 -7.59 11.29
N VAL A 189 -3.11 -7.67 10.91
CA VAL A 189 -2.05 -6.80 11.42
C VAL A 189 -1.28 -6.23 10.26
N THR A 190 -1.09 -4.92 10.22
CA THR A 190 -0.17 -4.24 9.31
C THR A 190 1.04 -3.73 10.11
N LEU A 191 2.23 -3.88 9.55
CA LEU A 191 3.52 -3.55 10.17
C LEU A 191 4.43 -2.89 9.15
N TYR A 192 4.98 -1.73 9.50
CA TYR A 192 5.85 -0.94 8.63
C TYR A 192 7.25 -0.79 9.19
N PHE A 193 8.24 -0.90 8.32
CA PHE A 193 9.64 -0.60 8.54
C PHE A 193 10.12 0.39 7.48
N ASP A 194 10.76 1.44 7.90
CA ASP A 194 11.17 2.60 7.10
C ASP A 194 12.50 2.40 6.34
N GLU A 195 13.13 1.24 6.50
CA GLU A 195 14.34 0.86 5.77
C GLU A 195 14.02 -0.24 4.72
N PRO A 196 14.83 -0.32 3.65
CA PRO A 196 16.09 0.37 3.38
C PRO A 196 15.98 1.72 2.66
N ASP A 197 14.82 2.41 2.73
CA ASP A 197 14.60 3.68 2.02
C ASP A 197 15.63 4.74 2.42
N ALA A 198 15.75 5.02 3.73
CA ALA A 198 16.62 6.08 4.22
C ALA A 198 18.10 5.84 3.84
N VAL A 199 18.62 4.64 4.07
CA VAL A 199 20.01 4.31 3.73
C VAL A 199 20.25 4.36 2.22
N SER A 200 19.29 3.91 1.40
CA SER A 200 19.46 3.89 -0.05
C SER A 200 19.29 5.27 -0.69
N ASN A 201 18.53 6.16 -0.08
CA ASN A 201 18.48 7.57 -0.47
C ASN A 201 19.85 8.26 -0.26
N ASP A 202 20.54 7.96 0.86
CA ASP A 202 21.83 8.60 1.18
C ASP A 202 23.00 7.99 0.41
N PHE A 203 23.08 6.67 0.30
CA PHE A 203 24.25 5.94 -0.21
C PHE A 203 24.04 5.30 -1.59
N GLY A 204 22.80 5.28 -2.07
CA GLY A 204 22.42 4.60 -3.32
C GLY A 204 21.95 3.17 -3.11
N PRO A 205 21.12 2.67 -4.07
CA PRO A 205 20.49 1.35 -3.95
C PRO A 205 21.47 0.18 -3.97
N VAL A 206 22.65 0.37 -4.58
CA VAL A 206 23.68 -0.67 -4.71
C VAL A 206 24.95 -0.19 -4.03
N SER A 207 24.92 -0.10 -2.71
CA SER A 207 26.04 0.30 -1.87
C SER A 207 26.29 -0.74 -0.77
N PRO A 208 27.50 -0.79 -0.19
CA PRO A 208 27.78 -1.64 0.96
C PRO A 208 26.88 -1.33 2.17
N GLU A 209 26.50 -0.05 2.36
CA GLU A 209 25.63 0.43 3.42
C GLU A 209 24.22 -0.13 3.24
N THR A 210 23.66 0.02 2.06
CA THR A 210 22.34 -0.54 1.70
C THR A 210 22.34 -2.05 1.84
N GLY A 211 23.40 -2.73 1.40
CA GLY A 211 23.53 -4.18 1.56
C GLY A 211 23.46 -4.65 3.01
N LYS A 212 24.17 -3.98 3.92
CA LYS A 212 24.13 -4.28 5.37
C LYS A 212 22.72 -4.14 5.95
N VAL A 213 21.99 -3.09 5.55
CA VAL A 213 20.63 -2.87 6.02
C VAL A 213 19.67 -3.91 5.47
N VAL A 214 19.78 -4.27 4.19
CA VAL A 214 18.99 -5.34 3.57
C VAL A 214 19.19 -6.68 4.29
N GLU A 215 20.44 -7.07 4.60
CA GLU A 215 20.75 -8.30 5.34
C GLU A 215 20.25 -8.25 6.79
N SER A 216 20.29 -7.07 7.43
CA SER A 216 19.73 -6.85 8.77
C SER A 216 18.19 -7.00 8.76
N LEU A 217 17.51 -6.47 7.74
CA LEU A 217 16.06 -6.63 7.57
C LEU A 217 15.68 -8.08 7.31
N ASP A 218 16.45 -8.81 6.52
CA ASP A 218 16.24 -10.26 6.35
C ASP A 218 16.35 -11.01 7.68
N SER A 219 17.38 -10.69 8.48
CA SER A 219 17.55 -11.25 9.82
C SER A 219 16.37 -10.90 10.73
N LEU A 220 15.86 -9.69 10.65
CA LEU A 220 14.68 -9.22 11.37
C LEU A 220 13.42 -9.99 10.97
N MET A 221 13.25 -10.31 9.68
CA MET A 221 12.16 -11.19 9.21
C MET A 221 12.29 -12.60 9.78
N GLY A 222 13.51 -13.10 9.93
CA GLY A 222 13.78 -14.36 10.65
C GLY A 222 13.32 -14.32 12.10
N VAL A 223 13.55 -13.23 12.81
CA VAL A 223 13.06 -13.00 14.18
C VAL A 223 11.54 -12.99 14.23
N LEU A 224 10.89 -12.23 13.32
CA LEU A 224 9.43 -12.18 13.25
C LEU A 224 8.83 -13.57 13.03
N ILE A 225 9.32 -14.32 12.03
CA ILE A 225 8.85 -15.68 11.72
C ILE A 225 9.01 -16.60 12.91
N SER A 226 10.16 -16.57 13.59
CA SER A 226 10.43 -17.39 14.75
C SER A 226 9.45 -17.08 15.90
N LYS A 227 9.19 -15.81 16.17
CA LYS A 227 8.22 -15.39 17.18
C LYS A 227 6.78 -15.74 16.80
N LEU A 228 6.38 -15.56 15.52
CA LEU A 228 5.06 -15.98 15.05
C LEU A 228 4.84 -17.49 15.22
N ALA A 229 5.87 -18.30 15.03
CA ALA A 229 5.81 -19.76 15.18
C ALA A 229 5.55 -20.22 16.65
N THR A 230 5.82 -19.38 17.64
CA THR A 230 5.55 -19.68 19.07
C THR A 230 4.09 -19.46 19.48
N LEU A 231 3.30 -18.79 18.63
CA LEU A 231 1.92 -18.47 18.96
C LEU A 231 1.00 -19.70 18.90
N PRO A 232 -0.03 -19.81 19.76
CA PRO A 232 -0.93 -20.97 19.78
C PRO A 232 -1.61 -21.28 18.44
N ASP A 233 -1.89 -20.26 17.63
CA ASP A 233 -2.54 -20.37 16.31
C ASP A 233 -1.57 -20.11 15.15
N ALA A 234 -0.27 -20.35 15.33
CA ALA A 234 0.78 -20.15 14.33
C ALA A 234 0.45 -20.78 12.97
N ASN A 235 -0.14 -21.97 12.97
CA ASN A 235 -0.55 -22.72 11.77
C ASN A 235 -1.72 -22.09 11.01
N ARG A 236 -2.24 -20.95 11.47
CA ARG A 236 -3.37 -20.19 10.87
C ARG A 236 -2.95 -18.79 10.41
N ILE A 237 -1.68 -18.44 10.62
CA ILE A 237 -1.12 -17.15 10.25
C ILE A 237 -0.64 -17.19 8.81
N ASN A 238 -1.13 -16.25 8.01
CA ASN A 238 -0.62 -15.94 6.68
C ASN A 238 0.25 -14.69 6.79
N LEU A 239 1.52 -14.82 6.47
CA LEU A 239 2.50 -13.72 6.42
C LEU A 239 2.62 -13.24 4.97
N ILE A 240 2.53 -11.93 4.76
CA ILE A 240 2.76 -11.25 3.49
C ILE A 240 3.83 -10.19 3.73
N ILE A 241 4.88 -10.18 2.94
CA ILE A 241 5.94 -9.16 2.97
C ILE A 241 5.96 -8.47 1.61
N VAL A 242 5.83 -7.16 1.62
CA VAL A 242 5.83 -6.30 0.43
C VAL A 242 6.81 -5.16 0.60
N SER A 243 7.03 -4.43 -0.46
CA SER A 243 7.52 -3.06 -0.42
C SER A 243 6.62 -2.19 -1.30
N ASP A 244 6.64 -0.93 -1.07
CA ASP A 244 5.84 0.07 -1.76
C ASP A 244 6.45 0.49 -3.10
N HIS A 245 7.77 0.58 -3.19
CA HIS A 245 8.54 0.89 -4.41
C HIS A 245 9.96 0.32 -4.34
N GLY A 246 10.74 0.55 -5.39
CA GLY A 246 12.17 0.33 -5.44
C GLY A 246 12.96 1.63 -5.26
N MET A 247 14.21 1.64 -5.75
CA MET A 247 15.13 2.77 -5.63
C MET A 247 16.07 2.81 -6.83
N ALA A 248 16.26 3.99 -7.42
CA ALA A 248 17.20 4.23 -8.53
C ALA A 248 18.41 5.04 -8.07
N SER A 249 19.57 4.78 -8.65
CA SER A 249 20.76 5.60 -8.41
C SER A 249 20.65 6.95 -9.10
N VAL A 250 21.01 8.02 -8.39
CA VAL A 250 21.04 9.39 -8.90
C VAL A 250 22.35 10.09 -8.58
N SER A 251 22.65 11.15 -9.31
CA SER A 251 23.83 11.97 -9.06
C SER A 251 23.61 13.43 -9.47
N ASP A 252 24.41 14.33 -8.91
CA ASP A 252 24.46 15.77 -9.24
C ASP A 252 24.85 16.07 -10.68
N LYS A 253 25.54 15.14 -11.35
CA LYS A 253 25.98 15.30 -12.76
C LYS A 253 24.84 15.25 -13.76
N LYS A 254 23.68 14.68 -13.38
CA LYS A 254 22.49 14.56 -14.22
C LYS A 254 21.32 15.28 -13.53
N TYR A 255 21.48 16.58 -13.32
CA TYR A 255 20.47 17.41 -12.65
C TYR A 255 19.92 18.48 -13.57
N ILE A 256 18.61 18.70 -13.52
CA ILE A 256 17.91 19.74 -14.27
C ILE A 256 17.12 20.62 -13.30
N SER A 257 17.39 21.92 -13.34
CA SER A 257 16.60 22.91 -12.62
C SER A 257 15.36 23.28 -13.41
N ILE A 258 14.18 22.98 -12.91
CA ILE A 258 12.91 23.40 -13.52
C ILE A 258 12.84 24.92 -13.66
N LYS A 259 13.31 25.67 -12.66
CA LYS A 259 13.32 27.13 -12.66
C LYS A 259 14.29 27.73 -13.68
N SER A 260 15.32 26.99 -14.08
CA SER A 260 16.21 27.40 -15.17
C SER A 260 15.56 27.23 -16.54
N LEU A 261 14.61 26.32 -16.68
CA LEU A 261 13.89 26.07 -17.93
C LEU A 261 12.64 26.95 -18.07
N VAL A 262 11.92 27.14 -16.97
CA VAL A 262 10.61 27.80 -16.96
C VAL A 262 10.66 29.03 -16.07
N PRO A 263 10.51 30.24 -16.64
CA PRO A 263 10.43 31.49 -15.89
C PRO A 263 9.26 31.53 -14.91
N ASP A 264 9.46 32.03 -13.68
CA ASP A 264 8.46 32.10 -12.62
C ASP A 264 7.13 32.76 -13.08
N ARG A 265 7.15 33.75 -13.96
CA ARG A 265 5.94 34.40 -14.51
C ARG A 265 5.01 33.48 -15.31
N LEU A 266 5.46 32.29 -15.68
CA LEU A 266 4.67 31.28 -16.42
C LEU A 266 4.02 30.22 -15.52
N VAL A 267 4.26 30.30 -14.22
CA VAL A 267 3.89 29.25 -13.25
C VAL A 267 3.19 29.87 -12.05
N GLU A 268 2.08 29.28 -11.64
CA GLU A 268 1.40 29.63 -10.39
C GLU A 268 1.95 28.81 -9.21
N SER A 269 2.14 27.51 -9.44
CA SER A 269 2.67 26.61 -8.39
C SER A 269 3.55 25.51 -8.97
N ILE A 270 4.55 25.10 -8.17
CA ILE A 270 5.36 23.88 -8.40
C ILE A 270 5.32 23.08 -7.11
N THR A 271 4.83 21.84 -7.18
CA THR A 271 4.74 20.91 -6.05
C THR A 271 5.42 19.59 -6.40
N GLY A 272 5.80 18.83 -5.37
CA GLY A 272 6.50 17.56 -5.54
C GLY A 272 7.95 17.60 -5.10
N SER A 273 8.68 16.58 -5.45
CA SER A 273 10.10 16.39 -5.13
C SER A 273 10.78 15.58 -6.24
N ASN A 274 12.11 15.58 -6.25
CA ASN A 274 12.86 14.69 -7.14
C ASN A 274 12.37 13.23 -7.02
N PRO A 275 12.09 12.53 -8.12
CA PRO A 275 12.19 12.91 -9.53
C PRO A 275 10.84 13.34 -10.17
N VAL A 276 9.79 13.60 -9.40
CA VAL A 276 8.44 13.94 -9.90
C VAL A 276 7.99 15.29 -9.37
N TYR A 277 7.75 16.21 -10.28
CA TYR A 277 7.12 17.50 -9.97
C TYR A 277 5.80 17.66 -10.72
N MET A 278 4.91 18.43 -10.14
CA MET A 278 3.63 18.80 -10.73
C MET A 278 3.54 20.34 -10.74
N ILE A 279 3.05 20.89 -11.83
CA ILE A 279 3.08 22.34 -12.09
C ILE A 279 1.68 22.81 -12.47
N ASP A 280 1.20 23.85 -11.79
CA ASP A 280 0.09 24.65 -12.27
C ASP A 280 0.68 25.86 -13.04
N PRO A 281 0.51 25.90 -14.35
CA PRO A 281 0.95 27.04 -15.14
C PRO A 281 0.03 28.24 -14.94
N ALA A 282 0.57 29.45 -15.12
CA ALA A 282 -0.25 30.65 -15.18
C ALA A 282 -1.29 30.54 -16.32
N GLU A 283 -2.40 31.26 -16.20
CA GLU A 283 -3.51 31.20 -17.15
C GLU A 283 -3.06 31.31 -18.60
N GLY A 284 -3.48 30.34 -19.44
CA GLY A 284 -3.14 30.28 -20.86
C GLY A 284 -1.66 29.95 -21.17
N LYS A 285 -0.85 29.53 -20.19
CA LYS A 285 0.59 29.26 -20.37
C LYS A 285 0.95 27.77 -20.44
N THR A 286 0.01 26.85 -20.33
CA THR A 286 0.24 25.41 -20.33
C THR A 286 1.13 24.94 -21.48
N ASP A 287 0.81 25.31 -22.73
CA ASP A 287 1.58 24.86 -23.89
C ASP A 287 2.99 25.48 -23.94
N SER A 288 3.14 26.70 -23.44
CA SER A 288 4.45 27.35 -23.33
C SER A 288 5.35 26.67 -22.33
N VAL A 289 4.81 26.32 -21.16
CA VAL A 289 5.53 25.59 -20.10
C VAL A 289 5.94 24.21 -20.60
N LEU A 290 5.03 23.46 -21.22
CA LEU A 290 5.31 22.14 -21.78
C LEU A 290 6.41 22.20 -22.87
N LEU A 291 6.35 23.20 -23.76
CA LEU A 291 7.36 23.38 -24.79
C LEU A 291 8.75 23.62 -24.19
N LEU A 292 8.84 24.45 -23.14
CA LEU A 292 10.11 24.75 -22.47
C LEU A 292 10.68 23.52 -21.77
N LEU A 293 9.85 22.80 -21.01
CA LEU A 293 10.27 21.60 -20.32
C LEU A 293 10.74 20.50 -21.28
N ASN A 294 9.96 20.20 -22.32
CA ASN A 294 10.26 19.10 -23.25
C ASN A 294 11.38 19.41 -24.27
N ARG A 295 12.00 20.61 -24.23
CA ARG A 295 13.25 20.88 -24.93
C ARG A 295 14.49 20.35 -24.21
N SER A 296 14.37 20.06 -22.94
CA SER A 296 15.46 19.53 -22.13
C SER A 296 15.54 18.01 -22.30
N GLU A 297 16.74 17.47 -22.45
CA GLU A 297 17.00 16.05 -22.25
C GLU A 297 16.89 15.71 -20.77
N GLY A 298 16.60 14.44 -20.43
CA GLY A 298 16.61 13.94 -19.07
C GLY A 298 15.34 14.18 -18.25
N LEU A 299 14.31 14.78 -18.84
CA LEU A 299 12.97 14.85 -18.27
C LEU A 299 11.90 14.79 -19.36
N LYS A 300 10.69 14.47 -18.94
CA LYS A 300 9.50 14.58 -19.78
C LYS A 300 8.35 15.20 -19.01
N ALA A 301 7.57 16.01 -19.71
CA ALA A 301 6.41 16.69 -19.16
C ALA A 301 5.17 16.41 -20.01
N TRP A 302 4.03 16.24 -19.35
CA TRP A 302 2.74 15.99 -19.98
C TRP A 302 1.67 16.88 -19.36
N LYS A 303 0.64 17.21 -20.14
CA LYS A 303 -0.65 17.59 -19.53
C LYS A 303 -1.15 16.39 -18.70
N LYS A 304 -1.77 16.62 -17.57
CA LYS A 304 -2.33 15.54 -16.74
C LYS A 304 -3.30 14.63 -17.52
N SER A 305 -4.03 15.18 -18.47
CA SER A 305 -4.94 14.45 -19.36
C SER A 305 -4.24 13.59 -20.42
N ALA A 306 -2.92 13.72 -20.59
CA ALA A 306 -2.13 13.05 -21.62
C ALA A 306 -0.95 12.23 -21.05
N VAL A 307 -0.92 12.00 -19.75
CA VAL A 307 0.06 11.10 -19.13
C VAL A 307 -0.10 9.66 -19.65
N PRO A 308 0.93 8.84 -19.60
CA PRO A 308 0.82 7.44 -20.02
C PRO A 308 -0.36 6.72 -19.35
N GLU A 309 -1.23 6.09 -20.14
CA GLU A 309 -2.45 5.41 -19.66
C GLU A 309 -2.16 4.34 -18.59
N ARG A 310 -0.99 3.68 -18.68
CA ARG A 310 -0.56 2.66 -17.71
C ARG A 310 -0.33 3.21 -16.30
N TRP A 311 -0.11 4.52 -16.15
CA TRP A 311 0.07 5.14 -14.84
C TRP A 311 -1.23 5.18 -14.04
N LYS A 312 -2.39 5.14 -14.72
CA LYS A 312 -3.69 5.27 -14.06
C LYS A 312 -3.73 6.51 -13.17
N PHE A 313 -3.32 7.65 -13.76
CA PHE A 313 -3.08 8.91 -13.07
C PHE A 313 -3.42 10.08 -13.99
N GLY A 314 -3.97 11.19 -13.45
CA GLY A 314 -4.22 12.41 -14.22
C GLY A 314 -5.64 12.93 -14.17
N THR A 315 -6.61 12.25 -13.48
CA THR A 315 -8.00 12.69 -13.41
C THR A 315 -8.38 13.32 -12.07
N HIS A 316 -7.67 12.99 -10.99
CA HIS A 316 -7.98 13.54 -9.68
C HIS A 316 -7.78 15.07 -9.63
N PRO A 317 -8.71 15.84 -9.01
CA PRO A 317 -8.64 17.32 -8.98
C PRO A 317 -7.41 17.87 -8.26
N ARG A 318 -6.78 17.09 -7.37
CA ARG A 318 -5.55 17.46 -6.66
C ARG A 318 -4.30 17.43 -7.55
N ILE A 319 -4.38 16.80 -8.74
CA ILE A 319 -3.25 16.71 -9.67
C ILE A 319 -3.17 18.01 -10.46
N PRO A 320 -2.04 18.76 -10.37
CA PRO A 320 -1.77 19.94 -11.16
C PRO A 320 -1.81 19.67 -12.67
N GLU A 321 -1.96 20.72 -13.46
CA GLU A 321 -2.19 20.63 -14.91
C GLU A 321 -1.05 19.93 -15.68
N ILE A 322 0.20 20.07 -15.21
CA ILE A 322 1.39 19.46 -15.83
C ILE A 322 2.06 18.51 -14.84
N VAL A 323 2.38 17.30 -15.31
CA VAL A 323 3.19 16.31 -14.60
C VAL A 323 4.55 16.22 -15.27
N VAL A 324 5.62 16.39 -14.49
CA VAL A 324 7.02 16.36 -14.93
C VAL A 324 7.74 15.24 -14.24
N VAL A 325 8.40 14.37 -15.00
CA VAL A 325 9.16 13.22 -14.48
C VAL A 325 10.56 13.22 -15.07
N ALA A 326 11.55 13.03 -14.22
CA ALA A 326 12.92 12.80 -14.70
C ALA A 326 13.05 11.45 -15.39
N ASP A 327 13.91 11.36 -16.39
CA ASP A 327 14.32 10.06 -16.94
C ASP A 327 15.15 9.27 -15.90
N SER A 328 15.23 7.96 -16.07
CA SER A 328 16.02 7.10 -15.16
C SER A 328 17.45 7.63 -14.99
N SER A 329 17.93 7.68 -13.76
CA SER A 329 19.22 8.24 -13.35
C SER A 329 19.36 9.77 -13.45
N TRP A 330 18.34 10.47 -13.91
CA TRP A 330 18.30 11.94 -13.86
C TRP A 330 17.60 12.41 -12.59
N SER A 331 17.91 13.62 -12.21
CA SER A 331 17.25 14.35 -11.11
C SER A 331 16.73 15.69 -11.59
N ILE A 332 15.59 16.09 -11.06
CA ILE A 332 15.00 17.41 -11.33
C ILE A 332 14.72 18.13 -10.01
N GLY A 333 14.73 19.44 -10.04
CA GLY A 333 14.45 20.23 -8.84
C GLY A 333 14.17 21.68 -9.14
N THR A 334 13.95 22.46 -8.09
CA THR A 334 13.69 23.90 -8.17
C THR A 334 14.90 24.75 -7.78
N ARG A 335 15.97 24.13 -7.27
CA ARG A 335 17.23 24.83 -6.95
C ARG A 335 18.03 25.11 -8.21
N PRO A 336 18.93 26.11 -8.19
CA PRO A 336 19.77 26.42 -9.35
C PRO A 336 20.71 25.27 -9.75
N ASP A 337 21.18 24.50 -8.80
CA ASP A 337 22.13 23.40 -8.97
C ASP A 337 21.69 22.13 -8.27
N GLY A 338 22.31 21.03 -8.63
CA GLY A 338 22.07 19.69 -8.08
C GLY A 338 23.01 19.30 -6.95
N SER A 339 23.71 20.22 -6.32
CA SER A 339 24.79 19.94 -5.34
C SER A 339 24.37 19.05 -4.16
N SER A 340 23.07 18.96 -3.85
CA SER A 340 22.53 18.08 -2.82
C SER A 340 22.07 16.71 -3.33
N ILE A 341 22.13 16.44 -4.64
CA ILE A 341 21.66 15.19 -5.24
C ILE A 341 22.74 14.14 -5.16
N ARG A 342 22.46 13.06 -4.44
CA ARG A 342 23.36 11.91 -4.31
C ARG A 342 22.55 10.67 -3.88
N GLY A 343 23.20 9.51 -3.96
CA GLY A 343 22.63 8.26 -3.48
C GLY A 343 21.53 7.73 -4.36
N GLY A 344 20.31 7.68 -3.86
CA GLY A 344 19.13 7.16 -4.54
C GLY A 344 17.98 8.15 -4.61
N ALA A 345 17.02 7.82 -5.47
CA ALA A 345 15.72 8.46 -5.56
C ALA A 345 14.66 7.45 -6.04
N HIS A 346 13.42 7.72 -5.66
CA HIS A 346 12.25 6.98 -6.09
C HIS A 346 11.13 7.97 -6.48
N GLY A 347 10.10 7.50 -7.17
CA GLY A 347 9.06 8.36 -7.73
C GLY A 347 8.95 8.26 -9.25
N PHE A 348 9.93 7.65 -9.91
CA PHE A 348 9.99 7.49 -11.37
C PHE A 348 8.80 6.71 -11.94
N ASP A 349 8.78 6.58 -13.26
CA ASP A 349 7.84 5.71 -13.98
C ASP A 349 7.78 4.33 -13.29
N ASN A 350 6.58 3.86 -13.01
CA ASN A 350 6.37 2.59 -12.31
C ASN A 350 6.73 1.34 -13.14
N TYR A 351 7.05 1.51 -14.42
CA TYR A 351 7.63 0.46 -15.27
C TYR A 351 9.16 0.59 -15.43
N ASN A 352 9.78 1.58 -14.77
CA ASN A 352 11.23 1.54 -14.58
C ASN A 352 11.57 0.34 -13.69
N PRO A 353 12.44 -0.60 -14.16
CA PRO A 353 12.79 -1.78 -13.37
C PRO A 353 13.37 -1.48 -11.98
N GLU A 354 14.02 -0.33 -11.81
CA GLU A 354 14.54 0.10 -10.52
C GLU A 354 13.44 0.46 -9.50
N MET A 355 12.20 0.68 -9.98
CA MET A 355 11.02 0.96 -9.14
C MET A 355 10.24 -0.30 -8.76
N PHE A 356 10.57 -1.46 -9.33
CA PHE A 356 9.92 -2.70 -8.92
C PHE A 356 10.29 -3.06 -7.50
N SER A 357 9.32 -3.56 -6.76
CA SER A 357 9.42 -3.93 -5.36
C SER A 357 9.16 -5.43 -5.15
N ILE A 358 9.20 -5.86 -3.89
CA ILE A 358 9.07 -7.27 -3.52
C ILE A 358 7.64 -7.66 -3.17
N PHE A 359 7.34 -8.95 -3.40
CA PHE A 359 6.22 -9.65 -2.80
C PHE A 359 6.66 -11.06 -2.39
N TYR A 360 6.53 -11.35 -1.10
CA TYR A 360 6.68 -12.69 -0.53
C TYR A 360 5.45 -13.02 0.29
N ALA A 361 5.02 -14.27 0.28
CA ALA A 361 3.93 -14.70 1.13
C ALA A 361 4.08 -16.17 1.54
N SER A 362 3.78 -16.47 2.79
CA SER A 362 3.77 -17.84 3.31
C SER A 362 2.64 -18.05 4.31
N GLY A 363 2.28 -19.30 4.56
CA GLY A 363 1.23 -19.68 5.50
C GLY A 363 0.25 -20.70 4.92
N PRO A 364 -0.78 -21.05 5.70
CA PRO A 364 -1.68 -22.16 5.35
C PRO A 364 -2.47 -21.97 4.06
N SER A 365 -2.71 -20.71 3.65
CA SER A 365 -3.51 -20.40 2.46
C SER A 365 -2.70 -20.38 1.17
N PHE A 366 -1.37 -20.33 1.25
CA PHE A 366 -0.49 -20.18 0.10
C PHE A 366 0.05 -21.52 -0.43
N LYS A 367 0.26 -21.61 -1.73
CA LYS A 367 1.03 -22.70 -2.34
C LYS A 367 2.48 -22.61 -1.89
N LYS A 368 3.19 -23.74 -1.91
CA LYS A 368 4.63 -23.80 -1.64
C LYS A 368 5.43 -23.70 -2.94
N ASN A 369 6.58 -23.06 -2.87
CA ASN A 369 7.51 -22.89 -3.98
C ASN A 369 6.83 -22.41 -5.27
N TYR A 370 5.93 -21.42 -5.13
CA TYR A 370 5.15 -20.91 -6.25
C TYR A 370 5.64 -19.52 -6.65
N LYS A 371 5.97 -19.36 -7.93
CA LYS A 371 6.39 -18.07 -8.48
C LYS A 371 5.24 -17.40 -9.22
N VAL A 372 5.05 -16.11 -8.98
CA VAL A 372 4.19 -15.21 -9.73
C VAL A 372 5.05 -14.29 -10.56
N LYS A 373 4.81 -14.20 -11.85
CA LYS A 373 5.61 -13.36 -12.73
C LYS A 373 5.50 -11.87 -12.38
N GLU A 374 4.28 -11.42 -12.08
CA GLU A 374 3.98 -10.01 -11.89
C GLU A 374 2.73 -9.85 -11.01
N LEU A 375 2.77 -8.89 -10.09
CA LEU A 375 1.64 -8.41 -9.31
C LEU A 375 1.63 -6.89 -9.31
N TYR A 376 0.48 -6.30 -9.09
CA TYR A 376 0.31 -4.88 -8.86
C TYR A 376 0.02 -4.64 -7.38
N ASN A 377 0.52 -3.56 -6.81
CA ASN A 377 0.34 -3.27 -5.39
C ASN A 377 -1.15 -3.15 -4.99
N VAL A 378 -2.01 -2.67 -5.90
CA VAL A 378 -3.47 -2.61 -5.72
C VAL A 378 -4.14 -3.99 -5.60
N ASP A 379 -3.48 -5.08 -6.04
CA ASP A 379 -4.00 -6.44 -5.91
C ASP A 379 -3.96 -6.98 -4.47
N ILE A 380 -3.08 -6.40 -3.62
CA ILE A 380 -2.84 -6.85 -2.24
C ILE A 380 -4.08 -6.71 -1.37
N TYR A 381 -4.85 -5.65 -1.55
CA TYR A 381 -6.12 -5.44 -0.87
C TYR A 381 -7.09 -6.62 -1.07
N ASN A 382 -7.30 -7.03 -2.32
CA ASN A 382 -8.15 -8.18 -2.65
C ASN A 382 -7.60 -9.50 -2.09
N LEU A 383 -6.27 -9.65 -2.04
CA LEU A 383 -5.64 -10.82 -1.43
C LEU A 383 -5.98 -10.92 0.06
N ILE A 384 -5.83 -9.83 0.80
CA ILE A 384 -6.13 -9.78 2.23
C ILE A 384 -7.62 -10.04 2.48
N CYS A 385 -8.51 -9.37 1.73
CA CYS A 385 -9.95 -9.61 1.82
C CYS A 385 -10.31 -11.09 1.63
N ARG A 386 -9.69 -11.74 0.64
CA ARG A 386 -9.92 -13.17 0.38
C ARG A 386 -9.40 -14.06 1.52
N LEU A 387 -8.23 -13.78 2.07
CA LEU A 387 -7.65 -14.54 3.19
C LEU A 387 -8.51 -14.43 4.45
N LEU A 388 -9.04 -13.26 4.74
CA LEU A 388 -9.91 -12.97 5.88
C LEU A 388 -11.38 -13.36 5.63
N LYS A 389 -11.74 -13.70 4.38
CA LYS A 389 -13.12 -14.01 3.96
C LYS A 389 -14.09 -12.85 4.17
N ILE A 390 -13.62 -11.63 3.96
CA ILE A 390 -14.42 -10.41 3.97
C ILE A 390 -14.67 -9.92 2.55
N ARG A 391 -15.70 -9.11 2.37
CA ARG A 391 -16.04 -8.51 1.07
C ARG A 391 -15.16 -7.29 0.85
N PRO A 392 -14.44 -7.20 -0.28
CA PRO A 392 -13.70 -5.99 -0.62
C PRO A 392 -14.68 -4.83 -0.88
N ALA A 393 -14.29 -3.62 -0.54
CA ALA A 393 -14.89 -2.41 -1.06
C ALA A 393 -14.53 -2.26 -2.55
N GLU A 394 -15.13 -1.27 -3.22
CA GLU A 394 -14.77 -0.92 -4.59
C GLU A 394 -13.27 -0.56 -4.69
N ASN A 395 -12.57 -1.16 -5.66
CA ASN A 395 -11.14 -1.02 -5.81
C ASN A 395 -10.68 -1.35 -7.24
N ASP A 396 -9.44 -1.00 -7.57
CA ASP A 396 -8.83 -1.16 -8.90
C ASP A 396 -8.11 -2.50 -9.08
N GLY A 397 -7.90 -3.24 -7.99
CA GLY A 397 -7.16 -4.51 -8.01
C GLY A 397 -7.89 -5.60 -8.78
N ASN A 398 -7.15 -6.45 -9.45
CA ASN A 398 -7.70 -7.58 -10.22
C ASN A 398 -7.63 -8.90 -9.42
N PRO A 399 -8.75 -9.43 -8.93
CA PRO A 399 -8.76 -10.65 -8.13
C PRO A 399 -8.30 -11.90 -8.89
N ARG A 400 -8.13 -11.83 -10.21
CA ARG A 400 -7.59 -12.95 -11.01
C ARG A 400 -6.09 -13.12 -10.81
N HIS A 401 -5.35 -12.04 -10.55
CA HIS A 401 -3.89 -12.08 -10.36
C HIS A 401 -3.50 -12.90 -9.14
N ILE A 402 -4.29 -12.81 -8.07
CA ILE A 402 -4.01 -13.48 -6.80
C ILE A 402 -4.48 -14.94 -6.71
N ARG A 403 -5.36 -15.41 -7.62
CA ARG A 403 -6.03 -16.72 -7.50
C ARG A 403 -5.05 -17.89 -7.54
N LYS A 404 -4.07 -17.83 -8.44
CA LYS A 404 -3.19 -18.96 -8.73
C LYS A 404 -2.18 -19.25 -7.62
N MET A 405 -1.91 -18.30 -6.74
CA MET A 405 -0.98 -18.46 -5.63
C MET A 405 -1.61 -19.10 -4.38
N LEU A 406 -2.92 -19.14 -4.32
CA LEU A 406 -3.68 -19.72 -3.21
C LEU A 406 -3.94 -21.22 -3.42
N ARG A 407 -4.11 -21.95 -2.29
CA ARG A 407 -4.49 -23.39 -2.26
C ARG A 407 -5.98 -23.57 -2.54
#